data_0fd92a003f054fb07ecc5b04ccfad7fc
#
_entry.id   0fd92a003f054fb07ecc5b04ccfad7fc
#
_cell.length_a   1.000
_cell.length_b   1.000
_cell.length_c   1.000
_cell.angle_alpha   90.00
_cell.angle_beta   90.00
_cell.angle_gamma   90.00
#
_symmetry.space_group_name_H-M   'P 1'
#
loop_
_entity.id
_entity.type
_entity.pdbx_description
1 polymer ?
#
loop_
_entity_poly.entity_id
_entity_poly.type
_entity_poly.pdbx_seq_one_letter_code
_entity_poly.pdbx_strand_id
1 'polypeptide(L)'
;EKRFVPLRHFREKQGFFEIIDSFLSEYGVLGFEYGYSQVDPRTLVLWEGQFGDFANNAQTIIDQFITTGERKWLRMSGLTLLLPHGHEGQGPEHTSGRLERFLQMCAEDNIQVVNCTSPANYFHALRRQLHRDFRKPLVIMTPKSTLRHKKNTSSIEEFTNGSTFHRILRKELTSEQKSKVNRLLLCSGKIYFELDDHLEKLKKDNVHILRFDQLYPFPYEVLKEEVLQFPNAEIIWVQEEPSNMGAFRFVKHRIESVLQ
;
A
#
# COMPACT_ATOMS: atom_id res chain seq x y z
N GLU A 1 32.59 -8.04 -17.49
CA GLU A 1 31.86 -8.78 -16.44
C GLU A 1 30.53 -9.30 -17.00
N LYS A 2 30.24 -10.59 -16.84
CA LYS A 2 28.92 -11.15 -17.17
C LYS A 2 27.97 -10.82 -16.04
N ARG A 3 26.99 -9.93 -16.27
CA ARG A 3 25.91 -9.65 -15.33
C ARG A 3 24.80 -10.67 -15.51
N PHE A 4 24.39 -11.33 -14.44
CA PHE A 4 23.25 -12.23 -14.41
C PHE A 4 22.08 -11.54 -13.68
N VAL A 5 20.96 -11.43 -14.37
CA VAL A 5 19.72 -10.85 -13.81
C VAL A 5 18.70 -11.97 -13.65
N PRO A 6 18.46 -12.49 -12.44
CA PRO A 6 17.60 -13.66 -12.22
C PRO A 6 16.22 -13.53 -12.85
N LEU A 7 15.59 -12.35 -12.72
CA LEU A 7 14.23 -12.10 -13.25
C LEU A 7 14.15 -12.08 -14.79
N ARG A 8 15.28 -12.02 -15.51
CA ARG A 8 15.31 -12.19 -16.98
C ARG A 8 15.36 -13.65 -17.43
N HIS A 9 15.56 -14.56 -16.48
CA HIS A 9 15.79 -15.99 -16.76
C HIS A 9 14.86 -16.87 -15.92
N PHE A 10 13.68 -16.39 -15.62
CA PHE A 10 12.72 -17.11 -14.79
C PHE A 10 12.10 -18.32 -15.53
N ARG A 11 11.84 -18.19 -16.83
CA ARG A 11 11.33 -19.27 -17.70
C ARG A 11 11.68 -18.97 -19.16
N GLU A 12 11.65 -19.99 -20.03
CA GLU A 12 12.00 -19.86 -21.45
C GLU A 12 11.14 -18.86 -22.24
N LYS A 13 9.85 -18.83 -21.99
CA LYS A 13 8.89 -17.93 -22.67
C LYS A 13 8.32 -16.91 -21.69
N GLN A 14 9.17 -16.08 -21.14
CA GLN A 14 8.72 -14.97 -20.29
C GLN A 14 8.60 -13.66 -21.06
N GLY A 15 7.82 -12.73 -20.51
CA GLY A 15 7.78 -11.35 -20.97
C GLY A 15 9.11 -10.62 -20.74
N PHE A 16 9.27 -9.52 -21.41
CA PHE A 16 10.44 -8.64 -21.25
C PHE A 16 10.51 -8.14 -19.80
N PHE A 17 11.72 -8.14 -19.24
CA PHE A 17 12.00 -7.57 -17.93
C PHE A 17 13.20 -6.63 -18.03
N GLU A 18 13.03 -5.40 -17.63
CA GLU A 18 14.06 -4.39 -17.57
C GLU A 18 14.07 -3.70 -16.20
N ILE A 19 15.24 -3.40 -15.72
CA ILE A 19 15.48 -2.59 -14.53
C ILE A 19 16.63 -1.64 -14.82
N ILE A 20 16.40 -0.37 -14.58
CA ILE A 20 17.33 0.72 -14.91
C ILE A 20 17.53 1.57 -13.66
N ASP A 21 18.78 1.82 -13.33
CA ASP A 21 19.16 2.84 -12.36
C ASP A 21 19.28 4.17 -13.11
N SER A 22 18.26 5.02 -12.98
CA SER A 22 18.12 6.24 -13.79
C SER A 22 19.01 7.35 -13.27
N PHE A 23 19.64 8.09 -14.20
CA PHE A 23 20.38 9.33 -13.90
C PHE A 23 19.50 10.59 -13.96
N LEU A 24 18.22 10.47 -14.29
CA LEU A 24 17.29 11.59 -14.32
C LEU A 24 16.91 12.01 -12.90
N SER A 25 16.56 13.28 -12.75
CA SER A 25 15.87 13.72 -11.52
C SER A 25 14.51 13.05 -11.38
N GLU A 26 13.93 13.05 -10.19
CA GLU A 26 12.60 12.49 -9.93
C GLU A 26 11.52 13.09 -10.84
N TYR A 27 11.62 14.40 -11.15
CA TYR A 27 10.77 15.08 -12.11
C TYR A 27 10.87 14.46 -13.50
N GLY A 28 12.11 14.29 -14.00
CA GLY A 28 12.35 13.75 -15.32
C GLY A 28 11.98 12.29 -15.45
N VAL A 29 12.40 11.44 -14.51
CA VAL A 29 12.11 10.00 -14.56
C VAL A 29 10.63 9.71 -14.38
N LEU A 30 9.95 10.39 -13.47
CA LEU A 30 8.53 10.14 -13.23
C LEU A 30 7.67 10.61 -14.42
N GLY A 31 8.05 11.72 -15.06
CA GLY A 31 7.43 12.16 -16.31
C GLY A 31 7.63 11.17 -17.45
N PHE A 32 8.84 10.61 -17.57
CA PHE A 32 9.15 9.56 -18.54
C PHE A 32 8.31 8.30 -18.30
N GLU A 33 8.31 7.76 -17.06
CA GLU A 33 7.60 6.53 -16.73
C GLU A 33 6.08 6.70 -16.87
N TYR A 34 5.54 7.87 -16.56
CA TYR A 34 4.15 8.17 -16.82
C TYR A 34 3.82 8.05 -18.32
N GLY A 35 4.60 8.71 -19.19
CA GLY A 35 4.42 8.61 -20.65
C GLY A 35 4.61 7.18 -21.15
N TYR A 36 5.64 6.47 -20.67
CA TYR A 36 5.93 5.10 -21.04
C TYR A 36 4.77 4.15 -20.67
N SER A 37 4.16 4.31 -19.49
CA SER A 37 3.04 3.50 -19.04
C SER A 37 1.77 3.61 -19.91
N GLN A 38 1.67 4.65 -20.73
CA GLN A 38 0.53 4.88 -21.64
C GLN A 38 0.71 4.25 -23.01
N VAL A 39 1.94 3.88 -23.38
CA VAL A 39 2.26 3.30 -24.71
C VAL A 39 1.77 1.86 -24.80
N ASP A 40 2.00 1.04 -23.78
CA ASP A 40 1.48 -0.32 -23.71
C ASP A 40 0.82 -0.58 -22.36
N PRO A 41 -0.50 -0.65 -22.31
CA PRO A 41 -1.25 -0.90 -21.07
C PRO A 41 -1.05 -2.31 -20.51
N ARG A 42 -0.37 -3.21 -21.23
CA ARG A 42 -0.05 -4.57 -20.76
C ARG A 42 1.30 -4.65 -20.08
N THR A 43 2.08 -3.58 -20.09
CA THR A 43 3.35 -3.49 -19.38
C THR A 43 3.13 -2.96 -17.98
N LEU A 44 3.68 -3.67 -16.99
CA LEU A 44 3.74 -3.18 -15.60
C LEU A 44 4.95 -2.24 -15.48
N VAL A 45 4.66 -0.97 -15.31
CA VAL A 45 5.67 0.08 -15.16
C VAL A 45 5.77 0.48 -13.68
N LEU A 46 6.99 0.41 -13.13
CA LEU A 46 7.27 0.70 -11.74
C LEU A 46 8.33 1.81 -11.67
N TRP A 47 8.11 2.80 -10.84
CA TRP A 47 9.15 3.73 -10.42
C TRP A 47 9.34 3.65 -8.92
N GLU A 48 10.57 3.40 -8.46
CA GLU A 48 10.91 3.39 -7.05
C GLU A 48 11.71 4.64 -6.69
N GLY A 49 11.21 5.42 -5.73
CA GLY A 49 11.96 6.51 -5.13
C GLY A 49 13.10 5.98 -4.25
N GLN A 50 14.27 6.62 -4.26
CA GLN A 50 15.36 6.28 -3.34
C GLN A 50 14.88 6.39 -1.89
N PHE A 51 14.12 7.44 -1.58
CA PHE A 51 13.29 7.64 -0.40
C PHE A 51 11.95 8.22 -0.85
N GLY A 52 10.88 7.90 -0.17
CA GLY A 52 9.54 8.34 -0.56
C GLY A 52 9.37 9.85 -0.58
N ASP A 53 10.07 10.56 0.31
CA ASP A 53 10.03 12.03 0.35
C ASP A 53 10.55 12.70 -0.93
N PHE A 54 11.45 12.04 -1.65
CA PHE A 54 12.00 12.59 -2.91
C PHE A 54 10.97 12.67 -4.05
N ALA A 55 9.81 12.03 -3.89
CA ALA A 55 8.68 12.27 -4.78
C ALA A 55 8.25 13.76 -4.80
N ASN A 56 8.62 14.55 -3.79
CA ASN A 56 8.38 15.99 -3.73
C ASN A 56 8.99 16.74 -4.92
N ASN A 57 10.14 16.28 -5.44
CA ASN A 57 10.78 16.87 -6.61
C ASN A 57 9.98 16.64 -7.91
N ALA A 58 9.06 15.69 -7.91
CA ALA A 58 8.18 15.38 -9.03
C ALA A 58 6.73 15.79 -8.78
N GLN A 59 6.46 16.65 -7.81
CA GLN A 59 5.09 17.00 -7.39
C GLN A 59 4.24 17.52 -8.56
N THR A 60 4.81 18.30 -9.45
CA THR A 60 4.11 18.78 -10.66
C THR A 60 3.65 17.63 -11.56
N ILE A 61 4.48 16.60 -11.76
CA ILE A 61 4.12 15.41 -12.53
C ILE A 61 3.00 14.64 -11.83
N ILE A 62 3.08 14.53 -10.51
CA ILE A 62 2.05 13.85 -9.71
C ILE A 62 0.72 14.60 -9.83
N ASP A 63 0.70 15.92 -9.58
CA ASP A 63 -0.52 16.72 -9.55
C ASP A 63 -1.16 16.91 -10.92
N GLN A 64 -0.34 17.17 -11.95
CA GLN A 64 -0.84 17.61 -13.25
C GLN A 64 -1.04 16.47 -14.26
N PHE A 65 -0.41 15.33 -14.03
CA PHE A 65 -0.43 14.20 -14.97
C PHE A 65 -0.96 12.92 -14.29
N ILE A 66 -0.29 12.42 -13.28
CA ILE A 66 -0.59 11.09 -12.70
C ILE A 66 -1.99 11.06 -12.09
N THR A 67 -2.32 12.02 -11.23
CA THR A 67 -3.60 12.04 -10.49
C THR A 67 -4.76 12.63 -11.29
N THR A 68 -4.50 13.36 -12.36
CA THR A 68 -5.50 14.13 -13.11
C THR A 68 -5.60 13.79 -14.59
N GLY A 69 -4.63 13.04 -15.15
CA GLY A 69 -4.54 12.79 -16.58
C GLY A 69 -5.74 12.06 -17.17
N GLU A 70 -6.33 11.15 -16.42
CA GLU A 70 -7.56 10.47 -16.85
C GLU A 70 -8.72 11.46 -17.01
N ARG A 71 -8.91 12.34 -16.04
CA ARG A 71 -10.00 13.34 -16.10
C ARG A 71 -9.78 14.40 -17.15
N LYS A 72 -8.54 14.88 -17.28
CA LYS A 72 -8.20 15.94 -18.26
C LYS A 72 -8.21 15.46 -19.70
N TRP A 73 -7.68 14.26 -19.96
CA TRP A 73 -7.36 13.82 -21.32
C TRP A 73 -7.90 12.44 -21.66
N LEU A 74 -8.67 11.81 -20.77
CA LEU A 74 -9.16 10.44 -20.89
C LEU A 74 -8.00 9.45 -21.11
N ARG A 75 -6.84 9.72 -20.48
CA ARG A 75 -5.64 8.89 -20.57
C ARG A 75 -5.43 8.14 -19.27
N MET A 76 -5.62 6.83 -19.33
CA MET A 76 -5.35 5.94 -18.21
C MET A 76 -3.87 5.58 -18.15
N SER A 77 -3.34 5.49 -16.94
CA SER A 77 -1.97 5.04 -16.66
C SER A 77 -2.00 3.95 -15.60
N GLY A 78 -1.26 2.87 -15.83
CA GLY A 78 -1.03 1.81 -14.85
C GLY A 78 0.26 1.98 -14.05
N LEU A 79 0.88 3.17 -14.11
CA LEU A 79 2.12 3.46 -13.40
C LEU A 79 2.01 3.15 -11.91
N THR A 80 3.01 2.45 -11.37
CA THR A 80 3.12 2.15 -9.95
C THR A 80 4.29 2.90 -9.35
N LEU A 81 4.03 3.66 -8.29
CA LEU A 81 5.04 4.34 -7.49
C LEU A 81 5.34 3.50 -6.25
N LEU A 82 6.61 3.19 -6.03
CA LEU A 82 7.11 2.52 -4.82
C LEU A 82 7.83 3.58 -3.98
N LEU A 83 7.25 3.91 -2.82
CA LEU A 83 7.72 5.00 -1.99
C LEU A 83 8.15 4.48 -0.60
N PRO A 84 9.46 4.36 -0.32
CA PRO A 84 9.93 4.04 1.02
C PRO A 84 9.34 5.01 2.05
N HIS A 85 8.68 4.45 3.07
CA HIS A 85 7.95 5.21 4.08
C HIS A 85 7.94 4.45 5.40
N GLY A 86 8.37 5.11 6.46
CA GLY A 86 8.37 4.55 7.81
C GLY A 86 9.31 5.31 8.74
N HIS A 87 8.95 5.44 10.01
CA HIS A 87 9.75 6.05 11.06
C HIS A 87 10.83 5.05 11.52
N GLU A 88 11.98 5.05 10.84
CA GLU A 88 13.08 4.09 11.04
C GLU A 88 14.35 4.74 11.60
N GLY A 89 14.26 5.98 12.11
CA GLY A 89 15.33 6.68 12.80
C GLY A 89 16.44 7.23 11.91
N GLN A 90 16.19 7.40 10.60
CA GLN A 90 17.21 7.80 9.62
C GLN A 90 17.14 9.28 9.19
N GLY A 91 16.36 10.11 9.88
CA GLY A 91 16.17 11.51 9.55
C GLY A 91 14.89 11.82 8.78
N PRO A 92 14.50 13.11 8.66
CA PRO A 92 13.21 13.50 8.14
C PRO A 92 12.96 13.10 6.69
N GLU A 93 13.94 13.31 5.80
CA GLU A 93 13.86 13.00 4.37
C GLU A 93 13.83 11.49 4.06
N HIS A 94 14.23 10.67 5.04
CA HIS A 94 14.24 9.22 4.93
C HIS A 94 13.01 8.56 5.57
N THR A 95 12.11 9.34 6.16
CA THR A 95 11.03 8.87 7.01
C THR A 95 9.71 8.77 6.26
N SER A 96 9.28 9.84 5.62
CA SER A 96 7.93 9.95 5.09
C SER A 96 7.89 10.01 3.56
N GLY A 97 7.13 9.07 2.95
CA GLY A 97 6.70 9.17 1.55
C GLY A 97 5.52 10.13 1.36
N ARG A 98 5.19 10.94 2.39
CA ARG A 98 4.10 11.92 2.34
C ARG A 98 2.75 11.30 2.00
N LEU A 99 2.41 10.20 2.66
CA LEU A 99 1.16 9.46 2.49
C LEU A 99 -0.07 10.38 2.48
N GLU A 100 -0.12 11.33 3.40
CA GLU A 100 -1.21 12.31 3.53
C GLU A 100 -1.43 13.17 2.26
N ARG A 101 -0.37 13.48 1.51
CA ARG A 101 -0.48 14.24 0.25
C ARG A 101 -1.15 13.42 -0.84
N PHE A 102 -0.79 12.14 -0.98
CA PHE A 102 -1.44 11.24 -1.93
C PHE A 102 -2.91 11.02 -1.57
N LEU A 103 -3.22 10.83 -0.29
CA LEU A 103 -4.60 10.69 0.16
C LEU A 103 -5.43 11.96 -0.08
N GLN A 104 -4.82 13.13 0.03
CA GLN A 104 -5.49 14.42 -0.29
C GLN A 104 -5.86 14.53 -1.78
N MET A 105 -5.07 13.94 -2.67
CA MET A 105 -5.33 13.95 -4.11
C MET A 105 -6.33 12.88 -4.58
N CYS A 106 -6.79 12.01 -3.70
CA CYS A 106 -7.73 10.94 -4.01
C CYS A 106 -9.14 11.48 -4.25
N ALA A 107 -9.65 11.31 -5.47
CA ALA A 107 -11.01 11.69 -5.85
C ALA A 107 -11.49 10.85 -7.04
N GLU A 108 -12.77 10.48 -7.07
CA GLU A 108 -13.40 9.79 -8.21
C GLU A 108 -12.62 8.52 -8.68
N ASP A 109 -12.03 7.79 -7.74
CA ASP A 109 -11.20 6.60 -8.00
C ASP A 109 -10.04 6.84 -8.97
N ASN A 110 -9.45 8.04 -8.94
CA ASN A 110 -8.37 8.46 -9.84
C ASN A 110 -7.07 7.68 -9.66
N ILE A 111 -6.71 7.33 -8.43
CA ILE A 111 -5.49 6.58 -8.09
C ILE A 111 -5.82 5.48 -7.07
N GLN A 112 -4.85 4.64 -6.76
CA GLN A 112 -4.93 3.68 -5.65
C GLN A 112 -3.80 3.98 -4.67
N VAL A 113 -4.07 3.89 -3.37
CA VAL A 113 -3.07 4.08 -2.31
C VAL A 113 -3.08 2.89 -1.39
N VAL A 114 -1.95 2.20 -1.31
CA VAL A 114 -1.80 0.99 -0.50
C VAL A 114 -0.54 1.03 0.36
N ASN A 115 -0.56 0.29 1.45
CA ASN A 115 0.56 0.10 2.37
C ASN A 115 0.55 -1.35 2.85
N CYS A 116 1.11 -2.25 2.03
CA CYS A 116 1.01 -3.69 2.22
C CYS A 116 1.80 -4.18 3.42
N THR A 117 1.20 -5.06 4.19
CA THR A 117 1.76 -5.66 5.41
C THR A 117 2.04 -7.16 5.29
N SER A 118 1.94 -7.72 4.08
CA SER A 118 2.38 -9.08 3.78
C SER A 118 2.95 -9.19 2.37
N PRO A 119 3.91 -10.10 2.12
CA PRO A 119 4.47 -10.33 0.78
C PRO A 119 3.43 -10.75 -0.25
N ALA A 120 2.49 -11.62 0.13
CA ALA A 120 1.42 -12.07 -0.78
C ALA A 120 0.51 -10.92 -1.18
N ASN A 121 0.14 -10.05 -0.24
CA ASN A 121 -0.72 -8.92 -0.57
C ASN A 121 0.00 -7.90 -1.46
N TYR A 122 1.29 -7.66 -1.23
CA TYR A 122 2.12 -6.85 -2.13
C TYR A 122 2.20 -7.44 -3.55
N PHE A 123 2.43 -8.75 -3.66
CA PHE A 123 2.41 -9.46 -4.94
C PHE A 123 1.06 -9.28 -5.66
N HIS A 124 -0.05 -9.45 -4.95
CA HIS A 124 -1.39 -9.29 -5.53
C HIS A 124 -1.72 -7.83 -5.86
N ALA A 125 -1.18 -6.85 -5.15
CA ALA A 125 -1.32 -5.45 -5.51
C ALA A 125 -0.70 -5.16 -6.89
N LEU A 126 0.51 -5.66 -7.15
CA LEU A 126 1.17 -5.54 -8.45
C LEU A 126 0.46 -6.37 -9.53
N ARG A 127 0.10 -7.61 -9.21
CA ARG A 127 -0.59 -8.50 -10.15
C ARG A 127 -1.91 -7.91 -10.63
N ARG A 128 -2.73 -7.33 -9.74
CA ARG A 128 -4.03 -6.75 -10.10
C ARG A 128 -3.93 -5.54 -11.03
N GLN A 129 -2.77 -4.81 -11.07
CA GLN A 129 -2.56 -3.71 -11.99
C GLN A 129 -2.72 -4.13 -13.46
N LEU A 130 -2.37 -5.36 -13.80
CA LEU A 130 -2.50 -5.89 -15.16
C LEU A 130 -3.73 -6.78 -15.37
N HIS A 131 -4.29 -7.36 -14.31
CA HIS A 131 -5.45 -8.25 -14.40
C HIS A 131 -6.80 -7.54 -14.54
N ARG A 132 -6.87 -6.26 -14.17
CA ARG A 132 -8.08 -5.46 -14.35
C ARG A 132 -8.21 -4.98 -15.79
N ASP A 133 -9.46 -4.80 -16.25
CA ASP A 133 -9.75 -4.29 -17.59
C ASP A 133 -9.59 -2.77 -17.72
N PHE A 134 -9.08 -2.12 -16.69
CA PHE A 134 -8.76 -0.70 -16.63
C PHE A 134 -7.37 -0.48 -16.04
N ARG A 135 -6.83 0.73 -16.22
CA ARG A 135 -5.56 1.15 -15.63
C ARG A 135 -5.78 2.36 -14.73
N LYS A 136 -5.27 2.28 -13.51
CA LYS A 136 -5.23 3.36 -12.53
C LYS A 136 -3.84 3.42 -11.91
N PRO A 137 -3.25 4.59 -11.71
CA PRO A 137 -1.99 4.70 -10.99
C PRO A 137 -2.10 4.09 -9.61
N LEU A 138 -1.02 3.44 -9.18
CA LEU A 138 -0.92 2.79 -7.88
C LEU A 138 0.24 3.39 -7.09
N VAL A 139 -0.03 3.86 -5.89
CA VAL A 139 0.98 4.34 -4.94
C VAL A 139 1.12 3.33 -3.82
N ILE A 140 2.30 2.77 -3.66
CA ILE A 140 2.61 1.79 -2.62
C ILE A 140 3.63 2.39 -1.65
N MET A 141 3.27 2.47 -0.37
CA MET A 141 4.23 2.74 0.70
C MET A 141 5.04 1.49 0.97
N THR A 142 6.36 1.60 0.91
CA THR A 142 7.29 0.45 0.97
C THR A 142 8.35 0.63 2.06
N PRO A 143 7.99 0.36 3.34
CA PRO A 143 8.96 0.47 4.44
C PRO A 143 10.15 -0.47 4.22
N LYS A 144 11.38 0.04 4.32
CA LYS A 144 12.61 -0.74 4.06
C LYS A 144 12.84 -1.83 5.10
N SER A 145 12.49 -1.58 6.36
CA SER A 145 12.61 -2.57 7.44
C SER A 145 11.79 -3.83 7.22
N THR A 146 10.64 -3.73 6.55
CA THR A 146 9.77 -4.87 6.28
C THR A 146 10.37 -5.89 5.31
N LEU A 147 11.34 -5.49 4.47
CA LEU A 147 12.05 -6.40 3.56
C LEU A 147 12.80 -7.53 4.29
N ARG A 148 13.15 -7.33 5.55
CA ARG A 148 13.90 -8.30 6.36
C ARG A 148 13.20 -8.64 7.68
N HIS A 149 11.95 -8.20 7.85
CA HIS A 149 11.21 -8.42 9.08
C HIS A 149 10.77 -9.87 9.19
N LYS A 150 11.11 -10.55 10.30
CA LYS A 150 10.88 -11.99 10.49
C LYS A 150 9.41 -12.41 10.39
N LYS A 151 8.48 -11.54 10.82
CA LYS A 151 7.03 -11.79 10.75
C LYS A 151 6.41 -11.38 9.41
N ASN A 152 7.14 -10.68 8.54
CA ASN A 152 6.65 -10.29 7.23
C ASN A 152 6.85 -11.44 6.23
N THR A 153 6.09 -12.49 6.40
CA THR A 153 6.12 -13.71 5.58
C THR A 153 4.72 -14.07 5.13
N SER A 154 4.63 -14.86 4.07
CA SER A 154 3.38 -15.44 3.56
C SER A 154 3.61 -16.88 3.17
N SER A 155 2.60 -17.73 3.31
CA SER A 155 2.64 -19.11 2.83
C SER A 155 2.57 -19.14 1.29
N ILE A 156 3.04 -20.22 0.68
CA ILE A 156 3.04 -20.33 -0.78
C ILE A 156 1.60 -20.34 -1.35
N GLU A 157 0.66 -20.84 -0.60
CA GLU A 157 -0.75 -20.92 -0.98
C GLU A 157 -1.36 -19.52 -1.17
N GLU A 158 -0.87 -18.53 -0.40
CA GLU A 158 -1.29 -17.14 -0.53
C GLU A 158 -0.87 -16.47 -1.85
N PHE A 159 0.00 -17.10 -2.63
CA PHE A 159 0.42 -16.62 -3.97
C PHE A 159 -0.23 -17.39 -5.12
N THR A 160 -0.94 -18.49 -4.83
CA THR A 160 -1.45 -19.43 -5.83
C THR A 160 -2.91 -19.18 -6.19
N ASN A 161 -3.49 -20.12 -6.98
CA ASN A 161 -4.85 -20.02 -7.49
C ASN A 161 -5.89 -19.88 -6.36
N GLY A 162 -6.82 -18.95 -6.55
CA GLY A 162 -7.87 -18.63 -5.58
C GLY A 162 -7.50 -17.54 -4.60
N SER A 163 -6.21 -17.18 -4.49
CA SER A 163 -5.78 -16.05 -3.68
C SER A 163 -5.90 -14.72 -4.41
N THR A 164 -6.09 -13.65 -3.67
CA THR A 164 -6.32 -12.31 -4.20
C THR A 164 -5.80 -11.24 -3.26
N PHE A 165 -5.86 -10.00 -3.70
CA PHE A 165 -5.55 -8.85 -2.85
C PHE A 165 -6.65 -8.60 -1.81
N HIS A 166 -6.26 -8.52 -0.56
CA HIS A 166 -7.14 -8.15 0.56
C HIS A 166 -6.95 -6.68 0.93
N ARG A 167 -8.06 -5.92 0.97
CA ARG A 167 -8.02 -4.50 1.33
C ARG A 167 -7.78 -4.27 2.81
N ILE A 168 -8.32 -5.17 3.63
CA ILE A 168 -8.09 -5.24 5.09
C ILE A 168 -7.63 -6.66 5.39
N LEU A 169 -6.56 -6.76 6.17
CA LEU A 169 -6.02 -8.03 6.67
C LEU A 169 -6.22 -8.14 8.18
N ARG A 170 -6.41 -9.35 8.66
CA ARG A 170 -6.57 -9.68 10.07
C ARG A 170 -6.04 -11.07 10.39
N LYS A 171 -5.82 -11.35 11.65
CA LYS A 171 -5.70 -12.73 12.13
C LYS A 171 -7.11 -13.34 12.27
N GLU A 172 -7.28 -14.59 11.88
CA GLU A 172 -8.54 -15.29 12.09
C GLU A 172 -8.73 -15.60 13.58
N LEU A 173 -9.94 -15.38 14.07
CA LEU A 173 -10.34 -15.62 15.45
C LEU A 173 -11.51 -16.63 15.52
N THR A 174 -11.48 -17.50 16.50
CA THR A 174 -12.64 -18.34 16.85
C THR A 174 -13.77 -17.48 17.42
N SER A 175 -14.99 -18.01 17.46
CA SER A 175 -16.14 -17.30 18.05
C SER A 175 -15.90 -16.96 19.52
N GLU A 176 -15.24 -17.84 20.29
CA GLU A 176 -14.87 -17.58 21.67
C GLU A 176 -13.86 -16.42 21.79
N GLN A 177 -12.85 -16.37 20.92
CA GLN A 177 -11.88 -15.28 20.91
C GLN A 177 -12.56 -13.95 20.54
N LYS A 178 -13.44 -13.95 19.53
CA LYS A 178 -14.18 -12.74 19.14
C LYS A 178 -15.02 -12.17 20.29
N SER A 179 -15.64 -13.02 21.10
CA SER A 179 -16.46 -12.56 22.24
C SER A 179 -15.65 -11.86 23.35
N LYS A 180 -14.35 -12.09 23.43
CA LYS A 180 -13.45 -11.45 24.38
C LYS A 180 -12.95 -10.08 23.92
N VAL A 181 -13.01 -9.80 22.61
CA VAL A 181 -12.50 -8.54 22.02
C VAL A 181 -13.37 -7.38 22.46
N ASN A 182 -12.78 -6.44 23.18
CA ASN A 182 -13.41 -5.19 23.57
C ASN A 182 -12.68 -3.95 23.02
N ARG A 183 -11.61 -4.17 22.26
CA ARG A 183 -10.85 -3.11 21.60
C ARG A 183 -10.37 -3.57 20.23
N LEU A 184 -10.69 -2.77 19.21
CA LEU A 184 -10.33 -3.01 17.83
C LEU A 184 -9.35 -1.93 17.36
N LEU A 185 -8.11 -2.30 17.13
CA LEU A 185 -7.08 -1.40 16.62
C LEU A 185 -7.09 -1.41 15.09
N LEU A 186 -7.29 -0.26 14.50
CA LEU A 186 -7.20 -0.05 13.06
C LEU A 186 -5.86 0.61 12.76
N CYS A 187 -5.06 0.07 11.87
CA CYS A 187 -3.75 0.62 11.50
C CYS A 187 -3.43 0.40 10.02
N SER A 188 -2.37 1.02 9.54
CA SER A 188 -1.83 0.79 8.20
C SER A 188 -0.30 0.75 8.24
N GLY A 189 0.30 -0.16 7.46
CA GLY A 189 1.74 -0.27 7.32
C GLY A 189 2.45 -0.93 8.50
N LYS A 190 3.75 -0.64 8.63
CA LYS A 190 4.68 -1.37 9.51
C LYS A 190 4.37 -1.31 11.00
N ILE A 191 3.64 -0.31 11.48
CA ILE A 191 3.21 -0.20 12.89
C ILE A 191 2.47 -1.46 13.35
N TYR A 192 1.84 -2.19 12.44
CA TYR A 192 1.21 -3.47 12.72
C TYR A 192 2.15 -4.43 13.44
N PHE A 193 3.39 -4.55 12.97
CA PHE A 193 4.34 -5.53 13.54
C PHE A 193 4.71 -5.18 14.97
N GLU A 194 4.85 -3.89 15.29
CA GLU A 194 5.13 -3.42 16.65
C GLU A 194 3.94 -3.66 17.58
N LEU A 195 2.72 -3.37 17.10
CA LEU A 195 1.49 -3.65 17.83
C LEU A 195 1.31 -5.14 18.12
N ASP A 196 1.53 -5.97 17.09
CA ASP A 196 1.41 -7.42 17.20
C ASP A 196 2.41 -8.02 18.20
N ASP A 197 3.69 -7.60 18.11
CA ASP A 197 4.73 -8.00 19.06
C ASP A 197 4.39 -7.59 20.49
N HIS A 198 3.83 -6.41 20.67
CA HIS A 198 3.47 -5.89 21.98
C HIS A 198 2.29 -6.66 22.59
N LEU A 199 1.25 -6.94 21.78
CA LEU A 199 0.11 -7.75 22.23
C LEU A 199 0.52 -9.17 22.63
N GLU A 200 1.42 -9.80 21.85
CA GLU A 200 1.95 -11.12 22.18
C GLU A 200 2.73 -11.12 23.50
N LYS A 201 3.61 -10.12 23.72
CA LYS A 201 4.36 -9.97 24.98
C LYS A 201 3.45 -9.77 26.17
N LEU A 202 2.39 -8.98 26.03
CA LEU A 202 1.42 -8.71 27.08
C LEU A 202 0.38 -9.81 27.26
N LYS A 203 0.34 -10.82 26.37
CA LYS A 203 -0.67 -11.89 26.33
C LYS A 203 -2.10 -11.33 26.35
N LYS A 204 -2.35 -10.26 25.58
CA LYS A 204 -3.66 -9.62 25.48
C LYS A 204 -4.53 -10.34 24.46
N ASP A 205 -5.64 -10.91 24.92
CA ASP A 205 -6.64 -11.62 24.10
C ASP A 205 -7.92 -10.81 23.87
N ASN A 206 -8.02 -9.64 24.51
CA ASN A 206 -9.16 -8.74 24.39
C ASN A 206 -8.96 -7.60 23.37
N VAL A 207 -7.87 -7.62 22.59
CA VAL A 207 -7.53 -6.64 21.56
C VAL A 207 -7.35 -7.35 20.23
N HIS A 208 -7.97 -6.83 19.19
CA HIS A 208 -7.78 -7.34 17.82
C HIS A 208 -7.29 -6.23 16.89
N ILE A 209 -6.51 -6.59 15.86
CA ILE A 209 -5.93 -5.63 14.91
C ILE A 209 -6.49 -5.87 13.52
N LEU A 210 -7.01 -4.82 12.89
CA LEU A 210 -7.33 -4.77 11.46
C LEU A 210 -6.30 -3.90 10.75
N ARG A 211 -5.64 -4.47 9.73
CA ARG A 211 -4.62 -3.80 8.93
C ARG A 211 -5.20 -3.30 7.62
N PHE A 212 -5.21 -2.01 7.40
CA PHE A 212 -5.62 -1.40 6.15
C PHE A 212 -4.43 -1.44 5.18
N ASP A 213 -4.38 -2.47 4.36
CA ASP A 213 -3.41 -2.55 3.28
C ASP A 213 -3.82 -1.68 2.08
N GLN A 214 -5.12 -1.38 1.93
CA GLN A 214 -5.60 -0.36 0.99
C GLN A 214 -6.30 0.77 1.73
N LEU A 215 -5.78 1.99 1.54
CA LEU A 215 -6.37 3.22 2.07
C LEU A 215 -7.31 3.88 1.06
N TYR A 216 -6.99 3.78 -0.24
CA TYR A 216 -7.86 4.30 -1.29
C TYR A 216 -7.85 3.40 -2.54
N PRO A 217 -9.00 3.14 -3.19
CA PRO A 217 -10.35 3.44 -2.71
C PRO A 217 -10.63 2.87 -1.32
N PHE A 218 -11.32 3.64 -0.48
CA PHE A 218 -11.55 3.25 0.92
C PHE A 218 -12.47 2.02 1.00
N PRO A 219 -12.13 1.00 1.79
CA PRO A 219 -12.84 -0.28 1.81
C PRO A 219 -14.06 -0.26 2.77
N TYR A 220 -15.08 0.55 2.47
CA TYR A 220 -16.25 0.75 3.32
C TYR A 220 -16.96 -0.55 3.69
N GLU A 221 -17.32 -1.36 2.70
CA GLU A 221 -18.07 -2.61 2.92
C GLU A 221 -17.26 -3.61 3.75
N VAL A 222 -15.97 -3.78 3.41
CA VAL A 222 -15.09 -4.70 4.15
C VAL A 222 -14.93 -4.25 5.59
N LEU A 223 -14.75 -2.96 5.83
CA LEU A 223 -14.65 -2.43 7.19
C LEU A 223 -15.95 -2.66 7.97
N LYS A 224 -17.09 -2.41 7.35
CA LYS A 224 -18.40 -2.64 7.96
C LYS A 224 -18.59 -4.09 8.39
N GLU A 225 -18.30 -5.02 7.48
CA GLU A 225 -18.37 -6.47 7.77
C GLU A 225 -17.46 -6.87 8.92
N GLU A 226 -16.25 -6.31 8.99
CA GLU A 226 -15.30 -6.60 10.07
C GLU A 226 -15.76 -6.05 11.41
N VAL A 227 -16.19 -4.79 11.45
CA VAL A 227 -16.63 -4.12 12.70
C VAL A 227 -17.87 -4.78 13.29
N LEU A 228 -18.82 -5.20 12.47
CA LEU A 228 -20.03 -5.90 12.90
C LEU A 228 -19.75 -7.20 13.67
N GLN A 229 -18.56 -7.79 13.50
CA GLN A 229 -18.15 -8.97 14.27
C GLN A 229 -17.80 -8.65 15.73
N PHE A 230 -17.62 -7.34 16.06
CA PHE A 230 -17.15 -6.87 17.37
C PHE A 230 -18.03 -5.72 17.90
N PRO A 231 -19.33 -5.94 18.12
CA PRO A 231 -20.31 -4.87 18.37
C PRO A 231 -20.05 -4.05 19.66
N ASN A 232 -19.29 -4.61 20.58
CA ASN A 232 -18.95 -3.97 21.86
C ASN A 232 -17.52 -3.44 21.95
N ALA A 233 -16.77 -3.50 20.84
CA ALA A 233 -15.38 -3.10 20.86
C ALA A 233 -15.22 -1.57 20.67
N GLU A 234 -14.37 -0.97 21.47
CA GLU A 234 -13.86 0.38 21.25
C GLU A 234 -12.99 0.38 19.99
N ILE A 235 -13.24 1.28 19.05
CA ILE A 235 -12.50 1.38 17.78
C ILE A 235 -11.48 2.48 17.89
N ILE A 236 -10.20 2.14 17.62
CA ILE A 236 -9.06 3.03 17.76
C ILE A 236 -8.22 2.99 16.49
N TRP A 237 -7.98 4.16 15.86
CA TRP A 237 -6.97 4.29 14.82
C TRP A 237 -5.58 4.48 15.44
N VAL A 238 -4.60 3.69 14.98
CA VAL A 238 -3.20 3.75 15.42
C VAL A 238 -2.28 3.98 14.23
N GLN A 239 -1.41 4.95 14.32
CA GLN A 239 -0.38 5.24 13.30
C GLN A 239 0.91 5.69 13.97
N GLU A 240 2.04 5.58 13.26
CA GLU A 240 3.35 6.05 13.74
C GLU A 240 3.56 7.54 13.47
N GLU A 241 2.87 8.10 12.50
CA GLU A 241 3.00 9.51 12.13
C GLU A 241 2.27 10.42 13.12
N PRO A 242 2.70 11.70 13.23
CA PRO A 242 1.94 12.71 13.97
C PRO A 242 0.53 12.89 13.43
N SER A 243 -0.40 13.42 14.24
CA SER A 243 -1.81 13.55 13.92
C SER A 243 -2.14 14.38 12.66
N ASN A 244 -1.21 15.24 12.23
CA ASN A 244 -1.35 16.04 11.01
C ASN A 244 -0.77 15.35 9.75
N MET A 245 -0.10 14.21 9.92
CA MET A 245 0.51 13.41 8.86
C MET A 245 -0.15 12.03 8.79
N GLY A 246 0.30 11.20 7.84
CA GLY A 246 -0.22 9.86 7.67
C GLY A 246 -1.68 9.81 7.22
N ALA A 247 -2.38 8.75 7.61
CA ALA A 247 -3.74 8.51 7.12
C ALA A 247 -4.85 9.07 8.02
N PHE A 248 -4.57 9.47 9.26
CA PHE A 248 -5.58 9.78 10.27
C PHE A 248 -6.69 10.71 9.77
N ARG A 249 -6.31 11.86 9.20
CA ARG A 249 -7.31 12.85 8.73
C ARG A 249 -8.17 12.33 7.58
N PHE A 250 -7.61 11.47 6.75
CA PHE A 250 -8.32 10.87 5.64
C PHE A 250 -9.29 9.77 6.09
N VAL A 251 -8.86 8.90 7.00
CA VAL A 251 -9.66 7.75 7.43
C VAL A 251 -10.71 8.10 8.46
N LYS A 252 -10.52 9.14 9.29
CA LYS A 252 -11.39 9.49 10.40
C LYS A 252 -12.86 9.55 9.99
N HIS A 253 -13.22 10.43 9.08
CA HIS A 253 -14.62 10.60 8.65
C HIS A 253 -15.20 9.37 7.97
N ARG A 254 -14.35 8.61 7.26
CA ARG A 254 -14.76 7.39 6.57
C ARG A 254 -15.07 6.27 7.55
N ILE A 255 -14.26 6.13 8.59
CA ILE A 255 -14.54 5.19 9.69
C ILE A 255 -15.82 5.62 10.42
N GLU A 256 -15.94 6.90 10.80
CA GLU A 256 -17.14 7.44 11.44
C GLU A 256 -18.42 7.17 10.63
N SER A 257 -18.36 7.28 9.30
CA SER A 257 -19.51 7.00 8.43
C SER A 257 -19.89 5.52 8.34
N VAL A 258 -18.96 4.61 8.59
CA VAL A 258 -19.23 3.16 8.66
C VAL A 258 -19.89 2.78 9.99
N LEU A 259 -19.58 3.53 11.05
CA LEU A 259 -20.07 3.26 12.42
C LEU A 259 -21.46 3.86 12.70
N GLN A 260 -21.98 4.69 11.80
CA GLN A 260 -23.35 5.25 11.86
C GLN A 260 -24.36 4.29 11.24
#